data_4c9c3ff2b3699e716a8b7da6ad222dff
#
_entry.id   4c9c3ff2b3699e716a8b7da6ad222dff
#
_cell.length_a   1.000
_cell.length_b   1.000
_cell.length_c   1.000
_cell.angle_alpha   90.00
_cell.angle_beta   90.00
_cell.angle_gamma   90.00
#
_symmetry.space_group_name_H-M   'P 1'
#
loop_
_entity.id
_entity.type
_entity.pdbx_description
1 polymer ?
#
loop_
_entity_poly.entity_id
_entity_poly.type
_entity_poly.pdbx_seq_one_letter_code
_entity_poly.pdbx_strand_id
1 'polypeptide(L)'
;MRKSLLLAALMLTTILVKAQNVLPIQYDSLLYKQEFILSGTLDYSSTSIYNYMAEKLIFGGQITDEVINHTYDKGHKGINRFGIDASAEFEYRNMNVNLFKNEKYGFVVKAGYYNYASAIYAKDLFGLTFFGNERYLGGDADFSGSKFSAITFQKIGFGAIDKKSKSSLSLNYYNFSNYAEGFINDGYLYQSESGDSVSLTLDGQFDFAGSSSFMKGYGVGLDVDYRFAVTINPEKSAIIQLQAKNIGFAQMTSQLTRYKVDTLLTFEGFTFDQLIGNSNVLDNGTSILDT
;
A
#
# COMPACT_ATOMS: atom_id res chain seq x y z
N MET A 1 5.83 16.44 36.85
CA MET A 1 7.02 16.44 35.96
C MET A 1 7.11 15.26 35.01
N ARG A 2 6.93 13.98 35.37
CA ARG A 2 7.02 12.84 34.43
C ARG A 2 5.98 12.85 33.30
N LYS A 3 4.74 13.28 33.54
CA LYS A 3 3.67 13.33 32.54
C LYS A 3 3.88 14.45 31.50
N SER A 4 4.47 15.57 31.90
CA SER A 4 4.80 16.66 30.97
C SER A 4 5.98 16.35 30.07
N LEU A 5 6.93 15.55 30.54
CA LEU A 5 8.07 15.06 29.74
C LEU A 5 7.62 14.04 28.66
N LEU A 6 6.66 13.18 29.00
CA LEU A 6 6.07 12.23 28.06
C LEU A 6 5.28 12.92 26.94
N LEU A 7 4.53 13.98 27.29
CA LEU A 7 3.80 14.79 26.30
C LEU A 7 4.75 15.56 25.37
N ALA A 8 5.84 16.13 25.93
CA ALA A 8 6.87 16.81 25.16
C ALA A 8 7.65 15.84 24.25
N ALA A 9 7.95 14.63 24.72
CA ALA A 9 8.59 13.60 23.91
C ALA A 9 7.66 13.10 22.78
N LEU A 10 6.36 12.97 23.04
CA LEU A 10 5.37 12.62 22.01
C LEU A 10 5.23 13.72 20.96
N MET A 11 5.30 14.99 21.32
CA MET A 11 5.31 16.11 20.39
C MET A 11 6.61 16.22 19.59
N LEU A 12 7.76 15.88 20.17
CA LEU A 12 9.03 15.88 19.43
C LEU A 12 9.15 14.75 18.41
N THR A 13 8.53 13.59 18.66
CA THR A 13 8.53 12.49 17.67
C THR A 13 7.69 12.78 16.45
N THR A 14 6.68 13.65 16.53
CA THR A 14 5.86 14.08 15.40
C THR A 14 6.59 15.02 14.44
N ILE A 15 7.65 15.69 14.88
CA ILE A 15 8.44 16.63 14.05
C ILE A 15 9.40 15.90 13.10
N LEU A 16 9.72 14.63 13.37
CA LEU A 16 10.63 13.82 12.54
C LEU A 16 9.92 12.98 11.47
N VAL A 17 8.60 12.90 11.52
CA VAL A 17 7.82 12.26 10.47
C VAL A 17 7.58 13.29 9.37
N LYS A 18 8.40 13.23 8.32
CA LYS A 18 8.07 13.91 7.05
C LYS A 18 6.89 13.17 6.40
N ALA A 19 5.72 13.29 6.99
CA ALA A 19 4.49 12.91 6.35
C ALA A 19 4.21 13.96 5.28
N GLN A 20 4.46 13.62 4.03
CA GLN A 20 4.05 14.44 2.87
C GLN A 20 2.55 14.32 2.61
N ASN A 21 1.76 14.13 3.63
CA ASN A 21 0.32 14.18 3.50
C ASN A 21 -0.06 15.66 3.42
N VAL A 22 -0.27 16.11 2.20
CA VAL A 22 -0.98 17.36 1.97
C VAL A 22 -2.34 17.17 2.62
N LEU A 23 -2.55 17.82 3.76
CA LEU A 23 -3.85 17.85 4.41
C LEU A 23 -4.83 18.39 3.38
N PRO A 24 -5.94 17.69 3.09
CA PRO A 24 -6.94 18.19 2.17
C PRO A 24 -7.38 19.56 2.68
N ILE A 25 -7.21 20.60 1.85
CA ILE A 25 -7.66 21.96 2.18
C ILE A 25 -9.19 21.88 2.18
N GLN A 26 -9.77 21.73 3.34
CA GLN A 26 -11.21 21.84 3.49
C GLN A 26 -11.54 23.31 3.66
N TYR A 27 -12.15 23.89 2.64
CA TYR A 27 -12.78 25.21 2.77
C TYR A 27 -13.99 25.05 3.69
N ASP A 28 -13.80 25.40 4.95
CA ASP A 28 -14.87 25.34 5.95
C ASP A 28 -15.73 26.60 5.85
N SER A 29 -16.70 26.55 4.95
CA SER A 29 -17.73 27.57 4.91
C SER A 29 -18.71 27.32 6.06
N LEU A 30 -18.53 28.01 7.17
CA LEU A 30 -19.47 28.02 8.30
C LEU A 30 -20.89 28.46 7.91
N LEU A 31 -21.08 28.99 6.70
CA LEU A 31 -22.32 29.55 6.22
C LEU A 31 -23.30 28.50 5.65
N TYR A 32 -22.77 27.35 5.19
CA TYR A 32 -23.63 26.35 4.53
C TYR A 32 -24.09 25.27 5.48
N LYS A 33 -25.37 24.97 5.41
CA LYS A 33 -26.03 23.88 6.16
C LYS A 33 -26.04 22.56 5.41
N GLN A 34 -25.65 22.57 4.15
CA GLN A 34 -25.47 21.39 3.31
C GLN A 34 -24.17 21.53 2.54
N GLU A 35 -23.37 20.47 2.51
CA GLU A 35 -22.07 20.44 1.85
C GLU A 35 -21.93 19.16 1.04
N PHE A 36 -21.44 19.32 -0.20
CA PHE A 36 -20.98 18.23 -1.05
C PHE A 36 -19.48 18.36 -1.19
N ILE A 37 -18.75 17.36 -0.78
CA ILE A 37 -17.29 17.34 -0.81
C ILE A 37 -16.87 16.17 -1.69
N LEU A 38 -16.08 16.45 -2.73
CA LEU A 38 -15.39 15.48 -3.54
C LEU A 38 -13.90 15.65 -3.28
N SER A 39 -13.26 14.59 -2.83
CA SER A 39 -11.81 14.57 -2.58
C SER A 39 -11.16 13.43 -3.34
N GLY A 40 -9.94 13.66 -3.80
CA GLY A 40 -9.10 12.64 -4.42
C GLY A 40 -7.69 12.76 -3.86
N THR A 41 -7.03 11.63 -3.70
CA THR A 41 -5.64 11.53 -3.24
C THR A 41 -4.89 10.64 -4.19
N LEU A 42 -3.68 11.04 -4.54
CA LEU A 42 -2.69 10.21 -5.21
C LEU A 42 -1.36 10.50 -4.54
N ASP A 43 -1.00 9.64 -3.61
CA ASP A 43 0.26 9.75 -2.86
C ASP A 43 1.21 8.63 -3.28
N TYR A 44 2.45 8.99 -3.40
CA TYR A 44 3.54 8.10 -3.72
C TYR A 44 4.69 8.34 -2.75
N SER A 45 5.26 7.28 -2.23
CA SER A 45 6.42 7.31 -1.33
C SER A 45 7.39 6.19 -1.65
N SER A 46 8.67 6.51 -1.73
CA SER A 46 9.72 5.50 -1.91
C SER A 46 11.03 5.93 -1.29
N THR A 47 11.86 4.95 -0.93
CA THR A 47 13.23 5.17 -0.44
C THR A 47 14.25 5.24 -1.56
N SER A 48 13.96 4.68 -2.75
CA SER A 48 14.92 4.57 -3.85
C SER A 48 14.35 4.88 -5.24
N ILE A 49 13.09 4.51 -5.49
CA ILE A 49 12.44 4.81 -6.77
C ILE A 49 12.15 6.31 -6.80
N TYR A 50 12.70 7.05 -7.74
CA TYR A 50 12.47 8.48 -7.86
C TYR A 50 11.24 8.82 -8.73
N ASN A 51 10.75 10.03 -8.63
CA ASN A 51 9.45 10.42 -9.19
C ASN A 51 9.27 10.10 -10.67
N TYR A 52 10.32 10.28 -11.49
CA TYR A 52 10.23 9.99 -12.92
C TYR A 52 9.99 8.51 -13.22
N MET A 53 10.68 7.61 -12.50
CA MET A 53 10.44 6.17 -12.64
C MET A 53 9.04 5.80 -12.12
N ALA A 54 8.64 6.35 -10.98
CA ALA A 54 7.33 6.12 -10.41
C ALA A 54 6.21 6.56 -11.36
N GLU A 55 6.36 7.72 -12.00
CA GLU A 55 5.43 8.20 -13.03
C GLU A 55 5.26 7.18 -14.16
N LYS A 56 6.38 6.61 -14.66
CA LYS A 56 6.33 5.59 -15.71
C LYS A 56 5.70 4.29 -15.26
N LEU A 57 5.93 3.88 -14.01
CA LEU A 57 5.30 2.68 -13.44
C LEU A 57 3.79 2.85 -13.23
N ILE A 58 3.33 4.05 -12.88
CA ILE A 58 1.92 4.34 -12.57
C ILE A 58 1.11 4.61 -13.84
N PHE A 59 1.62 5.46 -14.71
CA PHE A 59 0.89 5.96 -15.89
C PHE A 59 1.33 5.30 -17.21
N GLY A 60 2.33 4.45 -17.15
CA GLY A 60 2.93 3.84 -18.32
C GLY A 60 3.97 4.73 -19.00
N GLY A 61 4.71 4.14 -19.92
CA GLY A 61 5.75 4.81 -20.69
C GLY A 61 7.04 4.01 -20.70
N GLN A 62 8.01 4.48 -21.49
CA GLN A 62 9.29 3.81 -21.61
C GLN A 62 10.16 4.10 -20.37
N ILE A 63 10.66 3.06 -19.73
CA ILE A 63 11.67 3.13 -18.67
C ILE A 63 13.02 2.85 -19.33
N THR A 64 13.89 3.85 -19.40
CA THR A 64 15.20 3.73 -20.02
C THR A 64 16.23 3.12 -19.07
N ASP A 65 17.32 2.57 -19.61
CA ASP A 65 18.42 2.01 -18.82
C ASP A 65 19.02 3.05 -17.86
N GLU A 66 19.08 4.32 -18.26
CA GLU A 66 19.53 5.42 -17.41
C GLU A 66 18.67 5.55 -16.16
N VAL A 67 17.35 5.49 -16.33
CA VAL A 67 16.37 5.57 -15.24
C VAL A 67 16.51 4.38 -14.29
N ILE A 68 16.67 3.18 -14.84
CA ILE A 68 16.84 1.95 -14.07
C ILE A 68 18.15 1.99 -13.29
N ASN A 69 19.26 2.32 -13.95
CA ASN A 69 20.58 2.42 -13.30
C ASN A 69 20.58 3.47 -12.19
N HIS A 70 20.01 4.66 -12.43
CA HIS A 70 19.92 5.71 -11.41
C HIS A 70 19.13 5.24 -10.19
N THR A 71 18.00 4.55 -10.39
CA THR A 71 17.17 4.01 -9.32
C THR A 71 17.91 2.94 -8.54
N TYR A 72 18.61 2.04 -9.23
CA TYR A 72 19.42 0.99 -8.61
C TYR A 72 20.54 1.57 -7.75
N ASP A 73 21.26 2.56 -8.25
CA ASP A 73 22.39 3.20 -7.53
C ASP A 73 21.92 3.91 -6.28
N LYS A 74 20.74 4.54 -6.30
CA LYS A 74 20.11 5.17 -5.15
C LYS A 74 19.54 4.17 -4.13
N GLY A 75 19.31 2.93 -4.54
CA GLY A 75 18.79 1.89 -3.68
C GLY A 75 19.72 1.58 -2.52
N HIS A 76 19.15 1.46 -1.31
CA HIS A 76 19.87 0.98 -0.13
C HIS A 76 20.32 -0.47 -0.35
N LYS A 77 21.52 -0.83 0.12
CA LYS A 77 22.04 -2.21 0.02
C LYS A 77 21.16 -3.25 0.71
N GLY A 78 20.41 -2.85 1.73
CA GLY A 78 19.43 -3.69 2.37
C GLY A 78 18.02 -3.50 1.78
N ILE A 79 17.08 -3.19 2.66
CA ILE A 79 15.65 -3.12 2.33
C ILE A 79 15.28 -1.73 1.80
N ASN A 80 14.57 -1.71 0.70
CA ASN A 80 13.93 -0.55 0.10
C ASN A 80 12.41 -0.62 0.26
N ARG A 81 11.74 0.52 0.14
CA ARG A 81 10.29 0.62 0.29
C ARG A 81 9.69 1.44 -0.83
N PHE A 82 8.52 1.02 -1.22
CA PHE A 82 7.67 1.69 -2.19
C PHE A 82 6.22 1.64 -1.70
N GLY A 83 5.48 2.71 -1.87
CA GLY A 83 4.05 2.77 -1.55
C GLY A 83 3.33 3.73 -2.45
N ILE A 84 2.12 3.37 -2.81
CA ILE A 84 1.17 4.19 -3.55
C ILE A 84 -0.19 4.12 -2.89
N ASP A 85 -0.84 5.26 -2.76
CA ASP A 85 -2.19 5.44 -2.26
C ASP A 85 -2.97 6.26 -3.28
N ALA A 86 -4.01 5.67 -3.85
CA ALA A 86 -4.92 6.35 -4.75
C ALA A 86 -6.34 6.22 -4.22
N SER A 87 -7.02 7.34 -3.98
CA SER A 87 -8.38 7.33 -3.49
C SER A 87 -9.25 8.43 -4.10
N ALA A 88 -10.55 8.14 -4.15
CA ALA A 88 -11.58 9.12 -4.44
C ALA A 88 -12.72 8.94 -3.43
N GLU A 89 -13.12 10.02 -2.79
CA GLU A 89 -14.18 10.01 -1.77
C GLU A 89 -15.18 11.13 -2.04
N PHE A 90 -16.45 10.79 -1.99
CA PHE A 90 -17.56 11.69 -1.95
C PHE A 90 -18.13 11.73 -0.53
N GLU A 91 -18.39 12.91 -0.02
CA GLU A 91 -19.00 13.14 1.28
C GLU A 91 -20.15 14.15 1.16
N TYR A 92 -21.31 13.79 1.68
CA TYR A 92 -22.46 14.67 1.81
C TYR A 92 -22.75 14.91 3.28
N ARG A 93 -22.77 16.18 3.67
CA ARG A 93 -23.10 16.66 5.02
C ARG A 93 -24.42 17.42 4.99
N ASN A 94 -25.32 17.11 5.92
CA ASN A 94 -26.57 17.83 6.07
C ASN A 94 -26.82 18.21 7.53
N MET A 95 -26.74 19.50 7.79
CA MET A 95 -26.94 20.10 9.11
C MET A 95 -28.32 20.74 9.27
N ASN A 96 -29.21 20.71 8.23
CA ASN A 96 -30.58 21.15 8.34
C ASN A 96 -31.43 20.14 9.12
N VAL A 97 -31.08 18.85 9.04
CA VAL A 97 -31.80 17.76 9.69
C VAL A 97 -31.29 17.58 11.11
N ASN A 98 -32.18 17.26 12.03
CA ASN A 98 -31.86 16.91 13.41
C ASN A 98 -31.72 15.39 13.52
N LEU A 99 -30.49 14.89 13.54
CA LEU A 99 -30.22 13.47 13.70
C LEU A 99 -30.67 13.03 15.12
N PHE A 100 -31.39 11.93 15.20
CA PHE A 100 -31.95 11.40 16.47
C PHE A 100 -32.83 12.41 17.23
N LYS A 101 -33.52 13.33 16.51
CA LYS A 101 -34.29 14.44 17.08
C LYS A 101 -33.45 15.40 17.95
N ASN A 102 -32.15 15.39 17.80
CA ASN A 102 -31.23 16.25 18.54
C ASN A 102 -30.77 17.40 17.63
N GLU A 103 -31.05 18.63 18.06
CA GLU A 103 -30.72 19.87 17.31
C GLU A 103 -29.23 20.09 17.13
N LYS A 104 -28.41 19.47 17.96
CA LYS A 104 -26.94 19.61 17.91
C LYS A 104 -26.33 18.87 16.71
N TYR A 105 -26.96 17.77 16.27
CA TYR A 105 -26.37 16.89 15.28
C TYR A 105 -27.11 16.89 13.94
N GLY A 106 -26.34 16.97 12.87
CA GLY A 106 -26.74 16.62 11.51
C GLY A 106 -26.25 15.22 11.14
N PHE A 107 -26.33 14.87 9.86
CA PHE A 107 -25.80 13.60 9.37
C PHE A 107 -24.75 13.79 8.29
N VAL A 108 -23.91 12.78 8.12
CA VAL A 108 -22.93 12.66 7.05
C VAL A 108 -23.11 11.32 6.36
N VAL A 109 -23.00 11.33 5.02
CA VAL A 109 -22.95 10.13 4.18
C VAL A 109 -21.66 10.17 3.39
N LYS A 110 -20.99 9.04 3.29
CA LYS A 110 -19.72 8.91 2.57
C LYS A 110 -19.79 7.76 1.58
N ALA A 111 -19.15 7.94 0.44
CA ALA A 111 -18.89 6.89 -0.51
C ALA A 111 -17.47 7.07 -1.05
N GLY A 112 -16.70 5.99 -1.18
CA GLY A 112 -15.31 6.10 -1.61
C GLY A 112 -14.78 4.85 -2.29
N TYR A 113 -13.73 5.06 -3.07
CA TYR A 113 -12.93 4.03 -3.72
C TYR A 113 -11.48 4.23 -3.34
N TYR A 114 -10.83 3.17 -2.90
CA TYR A 114 -9.48 3.20 -2.36
C TYR A 114 -8.64 2.09 -2.98
N ASN A 115 -7.42 2.43 -3.35
CA ASN A 115 -6.43 1.51 -3.88
C ASN A 115 -5.10 1.77 -3.18
N TYR A 116 -4.61 0.80 -2.42
CA TYR A 116 -3.33 0.84 -1.74
C TYR A 116 -2.43 -0.24 -2.30
N ALA A 117 -1.20 0.10 -2.63
CA ALA A 117 -0.16 -0.85 -2.96
C ALA A 117 1.13 -0.49 -2.23
N SER A 118 1.83 -1.49 -1.74
CA SER A 118 3.12 -1.31 -1.08
C SER A 118 4.05 -2.48 -1.37
N ALA A 119 5.34 -2.18 -1.42
CA ALA A 119 6.39 -3.17 -1.50
C ALA A 119 7.53 -2.82 -0.55
N ILE A 120 8.05 -3.84 0.09
CA ILE A 120 9.32 -3.84 0.80
C ILE A 120 10.20 -4.81 0.03
N TYR A 121 11.35 -4.37 -0.46
CA TYR A 121 12.15 -5.20 -1.35
C TYR A 121 13.64 -5.02 -1.11
N ALA A 122 14.38 -6.12 -1.26
CA ALA A 122 15.83 -6.09 -1.29
C ALA A 122 16.33 -5.42 -2.58
N LYS A 123 17.50 -4.78 -2.54
CA LYS A 123 18.10 -4.16 -3.71
C LYS A 123 18.30 -5.15 -4.85
N ASP A 124 18.68 -6.39 -4.52
CA ASP A 124 18.93 -7.42 -5.51
C ASP A 124 17.65 -7.91 -6.20
N LEU A 125 16.49 -7.86 -5.52
CA LEU A 125 15.20 -8.11 -6.18
C LEU A 125 14.93 -7.11 -7.30
N PHE A 126 15.21 -5.82 -7.06
CA PHE A 126 15.14 -4.80 -8.10
C PHE A 126 16.13 -5.07 -9.22
N GLY A 127 17.38 -5.44 -8.86
CA GLY A 127 18.43 -5.79 -9.81
C GLY A 127 18.01 -6.95 -10.73
N LEU A 128 17.54 -8.05 -10.16
CA LEU A 128 17.06 -9.20 -10.91
C LEU A 128 15.87 -8.85 -11.82
N THR A 129 14.96 -8.00 -11.34
CA THR A 129 13.75 -7.62 -12.09
C THR A 129 14.07 -6.82 -13.35
N PHE A 130 15.04 -5.89 -13.27
CA PHE A 130 15.30 -4.93 -14.36
C PHE A 130 16.55 -5.23 -15.18
N PHE A 131 17.54 -5.92 -14.63
CA PHE A 131 18.78 -6.24 -15.33
C PHE A 131 18.94 -7.74 -15.60
N GLY A 132 18.10 -8.58 -14.98
CA GLY A 132 18.31 -10.04 -15.03
C GLY A 132 19.46 -10.48 -14.12
N ASN A 133 19.95 -11.70 -14.39
CA ASN A 133 20.93 -12.38 -13.56
C ASN A 133 22.38 -12.12 -13.96
N GLU A 134 22.65 -11.48 -15.11
CA GLU A 134 24.04 -11.24 -15.60
C GLU A 134 24.93 -10.48 -14.62
N ARG A 135 24.32 -9.62 -13.78
CA ARG A 135 25.06 -8.85 -12.76
C ARG A 135 25.56 -9.69 -11.58
N TYR A 136 25.06 -10.91 -11.46
CA TYR A 136 25.33 -11.81 -10.34
C TYR A 136 26.20 -13.01 -10.73
N LEU A 137 26.93 -12.90 -11.87
CA LEU A 137 27.90 -13.91 -12.30
C LEU A 137 28.96 -14.13 -11.22
N GLY A 138 29.14 -15.36 -10.75
CA GLY A 138 30.06 -15.72 -9.69
C GLY A 138 29.64 -15.23 -8.30
N GLY A 139 28.37 -14.84 -8.11
CA GLY A 139 27.88 -14.29 -6.85
C GLY A 139 26.41 -14.59 -6.60
N ASP A 140 25.95 -14.15 -5.44
CA ASP A 140 24.56 -14.33 -4.97
C ASP A 140 23.77 -13.02 -5.11
N ALA A 141 22.53 -13.15 -5.53
CA ALA A 141 21.52 -12.11 -5.36
C ALA A 141 20.64 -12.49 -4.17
N ASP A 142 20.66 -11.68 -3.11
CA ASP A 142 19.82 -11.87 -1.92
C ASP A 142 18.59 -10.97 -1.97
N PHE A 143 17.42 -11.60 -2.09
CA PHE A 143 16.13 -10.91 -2.09
C PHE A 143 15.21 -11.35 -0.95
N SER A 144 15.79 -11.93 0.09
CA SER A 144 15.11 -12.31 1.33
C SER A 144 14.45 -11.11 2.01
N GLY A 145 13.40 -11.36 2.77
CA GLY A 145 12.66 -10.33 3.50
C GLY A 145 11.80 -9.40 2.61
N SER A 146 11.71 -9.70 1.31
CA SER A 146 10.88 -8.94 0.38
C SER A 146 9.41 -9.23 0.62
N LYS A 147 8.56 -8.19 0.57
CA LYS A 147 7.11 -8.28 0.79
C LYS A 147 6.39 -7.35 -0.16
N PHE A 148 5.19 -7.71 -0.58
CA PHE A 148 4.29 -6.81 -1.27
C PHE A 148 2.87 -6.97 -0.76
N SER A 149 2.07 -5.93 -0.87
CA SER A 149 0.65 -5.93 -0.55
C SER A 149 -0.08 -4.99 -1.48
N ALA A 150 -1.22 -5.42 -1.98
CA ALA A 150 -2.13 -4.59 -2.77
C ALA A 150 -3.57 -4.86 -2.33
N ILE A 151 -4.32 -3.79 -2.09
CA ILE A 151 -5.70 -3.89 -1.65
C ILE A 151 -6.54 -2.80 -2.32
N THR A 152 -7.72 -3.21 -2.81
CA THR A 152 -8.70 -2.29 -3.38
C THR A 152 -10.04 -2.51 -2.70
N PHE A 153 -10.66 -1.42 -2.26
CA PHE A 153 -11.98 -1.51 -1.63
C PHE A 153 -12.85 -0.28 -1.92
N GLN A 154 -14.15 -0.50 -1.83
CA GLN A 154 -15.17 0.53 -1.83
C GLN A 154 -15.69 0.73 -0.41
N LYS A 155 -16.03 1.96 -0.07
CA LYS A 155 -16.57 2.36 1.22
C LYS A 155 -17.94 3.00 1.06
N ILE A 156 -18.87 2.65 1.93
CA ILE A 156 -20.10 3.40 2.17
C ILE A 156 -20.18 3.66 3.66
N GLY A 157 -20.40 4.90 4.06
CA GLY A 157 -20.42 5.33 5.45
C GLY A 157 -21.64 6.20 5.76
N PHE A 158 -22.12 6.07 6.99
CA PHE A 158 -23.14 6.95 7.56
C PHE A 158 -22.73 7.37 8.97
N GLY A 159 -22.98 8.63 9.32
CA GLY A 159 -22.55 9.15 10.62
C GLY A 159 -23.25 10.41 11.06
N ALA A 160 -22.82 10.89 12.21
CA ALA A 160 -23.26 12.14 12.81
C ALA A 160 -22.19 13.24 12.62
N ILE A 161 -22.68 14.46 12.44
CA ILE A 161 -21.87 15.67 12.39
C ILE A 161 -22.38 16.69 13.42
N ASP A 162 -21.49 17.21 14.26
CA ASP A 162 -21.80 18.33 15.15
C ASP A 162 -21.96 19.61 14.35
N LYS A 163 -23.14 20.24 14.43
CA LYS A 163 -23.47 21.42 13.62
C LYS A 163 -22.62 22.64 13.94
N LYS A 164 -22.06 22.73 15.14
CA LYS A 164 -21.28 23.86 15.61
C LYS A 164 -19.79 23.71 15.24
N SER A 165 -19.20 22.58 15.63
CA SER A 165 -17.76 22.33 15.40
C SER A 165 -17.47 21.70 14.05
N LYS A 166 -18.50 21.13 13.38
CA LYS A 166 -18.38 20.28 12.20
C LYS A 166 -17.52 19.04 12.42
N SER A 167 -17.32 18.66 13.67
CA SER A 167 -16.75 17.36 14.00
C SER A 167 -17.68 16.26 13.60
N SER A 168 -17.17 15.17 13.04
CA SER A 168 -17.98 14.06 12.59
C SER A 168 -17.42 12.70 13.00
N LEU A 169 -18.33 11.76 13.19
CA LEU A 169 -18.06 10.35 13.41
C LEU A 169 -18.95 9.55 12.47
N SER A 170 -18.37 8.68 11.66
CA SER A 170 -19.14 7.78 10.78
C SER A 170 -18.74 6.33 10.96
N LEU A 171 -19.75 5.45 10.86
CA LEU A 171 -19.61 4.01 10.73
C LEU A 171 -19.56 3.69 9.24
N ASN A 172 -18.59 2.87 8.84
CA ASN A 172 -18.36 2.53 7.46
C ASN A 172 -18.46 1.03 7.23
N TYR A 173 -19.03 0.66 6.10
CA TYR A 173 -18.96 -0.67 5.51
C TYR A 173 -17.97 -0.65 4.35
N TYR A 174 -17.14 -1.69 4.27
CA TYR A 174 -16.15 -1.88 3.21
C TYR A 174 -16.49 -3.11 2.39
N ASN A 175 -16.38 -2.99 1.07
CA ASN A 175 -16.38 -4.07 0.12
C ASN A 175 -14.98 -4.19 -0.49
N PHE A 176 -14.27 -5.27 -0.26
CA PHE A 176 -12.97 -5.52 -0.84
C PHE A 176 -13.10 -6.21 -2.19
N SER A 177 -12.62 -5.56 -3.23
CA SER A 177 -12.70 -6.04 -4.61
C SER A 177 -11.37 -6.60 -5.14
N ASN A 178 -10.27 -6.27 -4.49
CA ASN A 178 -8.97 -6.86 -4.79
C ASN A 178 -8.12 -6.99 -3.53
N TYR A 179 -7.37 -8.10 -3.48
CA TYR A 179 -6.38 -8.35 -2.43
C TYR A 179 -5.27 -9.22 -2.99
N ALA A 180 -4.05 -8.81 -2.75
CA ALA A 180 -2.86 -9.58 -3.01
C ALA A 180 -1.83 -9.29 -1.91
N GLU A 181 -1.22 -10.31 -1.37
CA GLU A 181 -0.12 -10.18 -0.41
C GLU A 181 0.90 -11.26 -0.71
N GLY A 182 2.18 -10.92 -0.56
CA GLY A 182 3.24 -11.89 -0.72
C GLY A 182 4.43 -11.54 0.15
N PHE A 183 5.14 -12.55 0.58
CA PHE A 183 6.40 -12.40 1.28
C PHE A 183 7.37 -13.50 0.89
N ILE A 184 8.64 -13.16 0.89
CA ILE A 184 9.77 -14.05 0.66
C ILE A 184 10.57 -14.05 1.95
N ASN A 185 10.60 -15.18 2.66
CA ASN A 185 11.40 -15.34 3.87
C ASN A 185 12.87 -15.44 3.48
N ASP A 186 13.17 -16.45 2.65
CA ASP A 186 14.49 -16.70 2.12
C ASP A 186 14.43 -16.73 0.59
N GLY A 187 15.25 -15.89 -0.04
CA GLY A 187 15.32 -15.78 -1.49
C GLY A 187 16.75 -15.50 -1.93
N TYR A 188 17.39 -16.50 -2.55
CA TYR A 188 18.76 -16.41 -3.04
C TYR A 188 18.84 -16.96 -4.46
N LEU A 189 19.50 -16.22 -5.34
CA LEU A 189 19.85 -16.69 -6.66
C LEU A 189 21.36 -16.64 -6.80
N TYR A 190 21.99 -17.79 -6.93
CA TYR A 190 23.40 -17.92 -7.28
C TYR A 190 23.56 -18.20 -8.76
N GLN A 191 24.53 -17.57 -9.39
CA GLN A 191 24.93 -17.85 -10.76
C GLN A 191 26.42 -18.15 -10.82
N SER A 192 26.81 -19.24 -11.54
CA SER A 192 28.22 -19.58 -11.77
C SER A 192 28.98 -18.47 -12.52
N GLU A 193 30.30 -18.41 -12.33
CA GLU A 193 31.14 -17.46 -13.05
C GLU A 193 31.05 -17.63 -14.58
N SER A 194 30.91 -18.87 -15.04
CA SER A 194 30.75 -19.22 -16.47
C SER A 194 29.34 -18.89 -16.99
N GLY A 195 28.36 -18.67 -16.11
CA GLY A 195 26.96 -18.44 -16.48
C GLY A 195 26.20 -19.67 -16.94
N ASP A 196 26.80 -20.86 -16.80
CA ASP A 196 26.23 -22.14 -17.26
C ASP A 196 25.31 -22.82 -16.23
N SER A 197 25.37 -22.38 -14.96
CA SER A 197 24.48 -22.89 -13.92
C SER A 197 23.89 -21.76 -13.08
N VAL A 198 22.62 -21.96 -12.69
CA VAL A 198 21.85 -21.08 -11.82
C VAL A 198 21.21 -21.92 -10.72
N SER A 199 21.38 -21.51 -9.47
CA SER A 199 20.68 -22.09 -8.32
C SER A 199 19.76 -21.06 -7.68
N LEU A 200 18.50 -21.45 -7.48
CA LEU A 200 17.48 -20.62 -6.83
C LEU A 200 17.02 -21.30 -5.55
N THR A 201 17.20 -20.62 -4.42
CA THR A 201 16.55 -20.97 -3.16
C THR A 201 15.41 -20.00 -2.95
N LEU A 202 14.20 -20.52 -2.71
CA LEU A 202 13.02 -19.69 -2.50
C LEU A 202 12.12 -20.31 -1.43
N ASP A 203 11.94 -19.60 -0.31
CA ASP A 203 10.89 -19.84 0.69
C ASP A 203 10.00 -18.61 0.77
N GLY A 204 8.72 -18.77 0.50
CA GLY A 204 7.78 -17.67 0.49
C GLY A 204 6.32 -18.10 0.41
N GLN A 205 5.44 -17.11 0.54
CA GLN A 205 4.01 -17.31 0.42
C GLN A 205 3.38 -16.13 -0.36
N PHE A 206 2.41 -16.46 -1.19
CA PHE A 206 1.66 -15.49 -2.01
C PHE A 206 0.18 -15.80 -1.89
N ASP A 207 -0.59 -14.83 -1.40
CA ASP A 207 -2.03 -14.91 -1.20
C ASP A 207 -2.73 -13.94 -2.15
N PHE A 208 -3.66 -14.47 -2.95
CA PHE A 208 -4.43 -13.67 -3.90
C PHE A 208 -5.92 -13.94 -3.74
N ALA A 209 -6.73 -12.91 -3.87
CA ALA A 209 -8.16 -13.08 -4.00
C ALA A 209 -8.50 -13.57 -5.41
N GLY A 210 -8.50 -14.89 -5.62
CA GLY A 210 -8.61 -15.56 -6.93
C GLY A 210 -10.02 -15.57 -7.55
N SER A 211 -11.06 -15.09 -6.87
CA SER A 211 -12.44 -15.10 -7.35
C SER A 211 -12.70 -14.02 -8.40
N SER A 212 -13.50 -14.32 -9.42
CA SER A 212 -14.10 -13.35 -10.35
C SER A 212 -15.18 -12.48 -9.69
N SER A 213 -15.57 -12.77 -8.44
CA SER A 213 -16.57 -12.03 -7.69
C SER A 213 -16.10 -10.60 -7.42
N PHE A 214 -17.04 -9.64 -7.55
CA PHE A 214 -16.82 -8.26 -7.17
C PHE A 214 -16.57 -8.12 -5.65
N MET A 215 -17.14 -9.00 -4.83
CA MET A 215 -16.98 -9.03 -3.38
C MET A 215 -16.03 -10.16 -2.99
N LYS A 216 -14.78 -9.80 -2.67
CA LYS A 216 -13.75 -10.73 -2.21
C LYS A 216 -13.53 -10.69 -0.69
N GLY A 217 -14.10 -9.70 -0.06
CA GLY A 217 -14.08 -9.50 1.38
C GLY A 217 -15.03 -8.38 1.79
N TYR A 218 -15.26 -8.28 3.07
CA TYR A 218 -16.04 -7.21 3.66
C TYR A 218 -15.40 -6.71 4.95
N GLY A 219 -15.80 -5.54 5.38
CA GLY A 219 -15.28 -4.96 6.60
C GLY A 219 -16.20 -3.90 7.17
N VAL A 220 -15.91 -3.55 8.41
CA VAL A 220 -16.56 -2.43 9.09
C VAL A 220 -15.52 -1.58 9.78
N GLY A 221 -15.76 -0.28 9.83
CA GLY A 221 -14.84 0.64 10.49
C GLY A 221 -15.43 1.99 10.77
N LEU A 222 -14.58 2.87 11.26
CA LEU A 222 -14.94 4.21 11.69
C LEU A 222 -14.07 5.25 10.98
N ASP A 223 -14.67 6.39 10.66
CA ASP A 223 -13.95 7.62 10.39
C ASP A 223 -14.27 8.64 11.49
N VAL A 224 -13.24 9.31 11.94
CA VAL A 224 -13.31 10.39 12.93
C VAL A 224 -12.72 11.65 12.30
N ASP A 225 -13.48 12.75 12.33
CA ASP A 225 -13.02 14.09 12.02
C ASP A 225 -13.36 14.97 13.22
N TYR A 226 -12.37 15.21 14.08
CA TYR A 226 -12.55 15.99 15.29
C TYR A 226 -11.92 17.36 15.13
N ARG A 227 -12.73 18.40 15.35
CA ARG A 227 -12.33 19.80 15.18
C ARG A 227 -12.61 20.58 16.46
N PHE A 228 -11.64 21.39 16.87
CA PHE A 228 -11.82 22.29 17.98
C PHE A 228 -11.12 23.63 17.73
N ALA A 229 -11.79 24.68 18.15
CA ALA A 229 -11.25 26.02 18.07
C ALA A 229 -10.30 26.30 19.23
N VAL A 230 -9.15 26.92 18.92
CA VAL A 230 -8.19 27.41 19.90
C VAL A 230 -8.09 28.92 19.73
N THR A 231 -8.38 29.66 20.79
CA THR A 231 -8.20 31.10 20.81
C THR A 231 -6.73 31.41 21.07
N ILE A 232 -6.08 32.05 20.09
CA ILE A 232 -4.68 32.47 20.21
C ILE A 232 -4.60 33.81 20.95
N ASN A 233 -5.48 34.74 20.57
CA ASN A 233 -5.68 36.02 21.24
C ASN A 233 -7.13 36.52 20.97
N PRO A 234 -7.60 37.61 21.58
CA PRO A 234 -8.99 38.11 21.41
C PRO A 234 -9.44 38.29 19.95
N GLU A 235 -8.50 38.52 19.04
CA GLU A 235 -8.79 38.82 17.63
C GLU A 235 -8.52 37.62 16.70
N LYS A 236 -7.84 36.56 17.19
CA LYS A 236 -7.39 35.45 16.35
C LYS A 236 -7.73 34.11 16.99
N SER A 237 -8.39 33.28 16.20
CA SER A 237 -8.63 31.86 16.54
C SER A 237 -8.05 30.96 15.47
N ALA A 238 -7.67 29.77 15.86
CA ALA A 238 -7.27 28.69 14.95
C ALA A 238 -8.20 27.49 15.16
N ILE A 239 -8.36 26.67 14.13
CA ILE A 239 -9.05 25.39 14.23
C ILE A 239 -7.99 24.31 14.16
N ILE A 240 -7.95 23.45 15.17
CA ILE A 240 -7.16 22.22 15.13
C ILE A 240 -8.08 21.10 14.68
N GLN A 241 -7.67 20.37 13.66
CA GLN A 241 -8.39 19.21 13.13
C GLN A 241 -7.55 17.95 13.31
N LEU A 242 -8.18 16.93 13.90
CA LEU A 242 -7.64 15.58 14.00
C LEU A 242 -8.51 14.66 13.15
N GLN A 243 -7.93 14.04 12.15
CA GLN A 243 -8.66 13.17 11.25
C GLN A 243 -8.05 11.76 11.25
N ALA A 244 -8.92 10.76 11.40
CA ALA A 244 -8.57 9.37 11.25
C ALA A 244 -9.64 8.70 10.39
N LYS A 245 -9.21 8.03 9.31
CA LYS A 245 -10.09 7.38 8.35
C LYS A 245 -9.80 5.90 8.27
N ASN A 246 -10.85 5.13 7.93
CA ASN A 246 -10.74 3.70 7.64
C ASN A 246 -10.16 2.87 8.80
N ILE A 247 -10.45 3.26 10.05
CA ILE A 247 -10.05 2.48 11.23
C ILE A 247 -11.06 1.36 11.41
N GLY A 248 -10.66 0.10 11.20
CA GLY A 248 -11.61 -1.00 11.27
C GLY A 248 -11.00 -2.37 11.09
N PHE A 249 -11.90 -3.32 10.83
CA PHE A 249 -11.59 -4.72 10.61
C PHE A 249 -12.05 -5.14 9.23
N ALA A 250 -11.25 -6.01 8.59
CA ALA A 250 -11.54 -6.62 7.32
C ALA A 250 -11.56 -8.15 7.47
N GLN A 251 -12.50 -8.78 6.81
CA GLN A 251 -12.59 -10.23 6.67
C GLN A 251 -12.59 -10.57 5.19
N MET A 252 -11.54 -11.25 4.73
CA MET A 252 -11.54 -11.79 3.37
C MET A 252 -12.42 -13.04 3.33
N THR A 253 -13.17 -13.21 2.25
CA THR A 253 -13.98 -14.41 2.03
C THR A 253 -13.08 -15.58 1.67
N SER A 254 -13.53 -16.81 1.87
CA SER A 254 -12.76 -18.06 1.88
C SER A 254 -12.10 -18.48 0.56
N GLN A 255 -12.03 -17.62 -0.45
CA GLN A 255 -11.47 -17.94 -1.77
C GLN A 255 -10.11 -17.26 -2.00
N LEU A 256 -9.30 -17.14 -0.96
CA LEU A 256 -7.90 -16.79 -1.14
C LEU A 256 -7.16 -18.00 -1.72
N THR A 257 -6.58 -17.84 -2.90
CA THR A 257 -5.63 -18.78 -3.44
C THR A 257 -4.29 -18.52 -2.78
N ARG A 258 -3.78 -19.53 -2.10
CA ARG A 258 -2.49 -19.46 -1.41
C ARG A 258 -1.49 -20.33 -2.14
N TYR A 259 -0.39 -19.72 -2.54
CA TYR A 259 0.78 -20.41 -3.05
C TYR A 259 1.88 -20.37 -1.99
N LYS A 260 2.35 -21.54 -1.58
CA LYS A 260 3.55 -21.67 -0.76
C LYS A 260 4.64 -22.27 -1.64
N VAL A 261 5.81 -21.66 -1.57
CA VAL A 261 7.00 -22.16 -2.27
C VAL A 261 8.07 -22.36 -1.21
N ASP A 262 8.61 -23.55 -1.15
CA ASP A 262 9.79 -23.92 -0.36
C ASP A 262 10.60 -24.85 -1.25
N THR A 263 11.58 -24.30 -1.96
CA THR A 263 12.27 -25.05 -3.00
C THR A 263 13.71 -24.60 -3.18
N LEU A 264 14.53 -25.59 -3.58
CA LEU A 264 15.86 -25.38 -4.12
C LEU A 264 15.88 -25.93 -5.55
N LEU A 265 16.05 -25.05 -6.52
CA LEU A 265 16.16 -25.40 -7.94
C LEU A 265 17.58 -25.12 -8.41
N THR A 266 18.18 -26.09 -9.07
CA THR A 266 19.45 -25.91 -9.78
C THR A 266 19.24 -26.21 -11.24
N PHE A 267 19.64 -25.28 -12.11
CA PHE A 267 19.62 -25.42 -13.53
C PHE A 267 21.04 -25.35 -14.07
N GLU A 268 21.49 -26.40 -14.75
CA GLU A 268 22.86 -26.55 -15.27
C GLU A 268 22.94 -26.39 -16.80
N GLY A 269 21.96 -25.69 -17.38
CA GLY A 269 21.87 -25.52 -18.84
C GLY A 269 21.28 -26.73 -19.57
N PHE A 270 21.22 -26.67 -20.89
CA PHE A 270 20.77 -27.77 -21.75
C PHE A 270 22.00 -28.40 -22.41
N THR A 271 22.12 -29.72 -22.35
CA THR A 271 23.07 -30.44 -23.20
C THR A 271 22.58 -30.48 -24.64
N PHE A 272 23.49 -30.59 -25.58
CA PHE A 272 23.15 -30.64 -27.00
C PHE A 272 22.20 -31.82 -27.33
N ASP A 273 22.38 -32.94 -26.65
CA ASP A 273 21.52 -34.13 -26.77
C ASP A 273 20.09 -33.89 -26.25
N GLN A 274 19.90 -33.04 -25.25
CA GLN A 274 18.58 -32.62 -24.76
C GLN A 274 17.85 -31.69 -25.72
N LEU A 275 18.60 -30.88 -26.49
CA LEU A 275 18.04 -29.98 -27.51
C LEU A 275 17.60 -30.72 -28.78
N ILE A 276 18.27 -31.80 -29.12
CA ILE A 276 17.98 -32.59 -30.36
C ILE A 276 17.10 -33.80 -30.07
N GLY A 277 17.17 -34.33 -28.85
CA GLY A 277 16.30 -35.44 -28.42
C GLY A 277 14.91 -34.91 -28.10
N ASN A 278 13.87 -35.54 -28.67
CA ASN A 278 12.45 -35.27 -28.40
C ASN A 278 12.02 -35.59 -26.95
N SER A 279 12.94 -35.56 -25.98
CA SER A 279 12.63 -35.72 -24.56
C SER A 279 12.07 -34.41 -24.01
N ASN A 280 10.92 -34.45 -23.37
CA ASN A 280 10.29 -33.35 -22.70
C ASN A 280 11.29 -32.65 -21.76
N VAL A 281 11.75 -31.50 -22.15
CA VAL A 281 12.73 -30.66 -21.42
C VAL A 281 12.21 -30.28 -20.02
N LEU A 282 10.93 -30.50 -19.74
CA LEU A 282 10.25 -30.19 -18.48
C LEU A 282 10.11 -31.41 -17.54
N ASP A 283 10.54 -32.61 -17.95
CA ASP A 283 10.31 -33.83 -17.15
C ASP A 283 11.31 -34.04 -16.01
N ASN A 284 12.35 -33.20 -15.91
CA ASN A 284 13.30 -33.24 -14.77
C ASN A 284 13.02 -32.16 -13.69
N GLY A 285 11.98 -31.36 -13.85
CA GLY A 285 11.49 -30.46 -12.82
C GLY A 285 10.54 -31.20 -11.89
N THR A 286 10.97 -31.54 -10.69
CA THR A 286 10.07 -31.88 -9.59
C THR A 286 8.93 -30.87 -9.55
N SER A 287 7.69 -31.34 -9.47
CA SER A 287 6.47 -30.54 -9.45
C SER A 287 6.58 -29.41 -8.42
N ILE A 288 6.59 -28.18 -8.89
CA ILE A 288 6.81 -26.97 -8.08
C ILE A 288 5.53 -26.57 -7.32
N LEU A 289 4.43 -27.27 -7.50
CA LEU A 289 3.12 -26.90 -6.95
C LEU A 289 2.50 -28.06 -6.19
N ASP A 290 2.72 -28.11 -4.87
CA ASP A 290 1.79 -28.75 -3.96
C ASP A 290 0.67 -27.75 -3.62
N THR A 291 -0.53 -28.02 -4.16
CA THR A 291 -1.77 -27.27 -3.89
C THR A 291 -2.39 -27.71 -2.56
#